data_610fd07c810dce7fa08798e0696c43d0
#
_entry.id   610fd07c810dce7fa08798e0696c43d0
#
_cell.length_a   1.000
_cell.length_b   1.000
_cell.length_c   1.000
_cell.angle_alpha   90.00
_cell.angle_beta   90.00
_cell.angle_gamma   90.00
#
_symmetry.space_group_name_H-M   'P 1'
#
loop_
_entity.id
_entity.type
_entity.pdbx_description
1 polymer ?
#
loop_
_entity_poly.entity_id
_entity_poly.type
_entity_poly.pdbx_seq_one_letter_code
_entity_poly.pdbx_strand_id
1 'polypeptide(L)'
;VSTSTVSAASAAPKKSDGRRKLTLPWILLIIAGGLALVSLVRMISGANDLTSVGQVSGALQLAVPIGLAGLGGLWAERAGVVNIGLEGMLILGTWFGAWAGYQWGPWTGVLVGILGGALGGLLHAIITVTFNVNHIVSGVAINILALGFTQYLSNFTFAEAPGGSSKQSPRIEDIPRINLGGLSDALSDLQGKHWFFVSDLAGVIGGVVTNLSPLTLIALLLIPGTWWVLWRTAFGLRLRSCGENPIAAESLGVNVYKYKYIAVIVSGGLAGFGGAFLAITTGIYQEGQTGGRGYIGLAAMIFGNWMPGGTALGAGLFGFIDSLKLRGGAENVHAMLLLIAILLVLVTAWQLYKKKYLQAGISAVFAVLLFVWYALTDSVPSQFVDAAPYVTTLLVLALSAQRLRMPKADGMPYRKGQGK
;
A
#
# COMPACT_ATOMS: atom_id res chain seq x y z
N VAL A 1 10.32 53.66 -37.99
CA VAL A 1 11.06 52.39 -38.06
C VAL A 1 11.97 52.31 -36.83
N SER A 2 11.55 51.68 -35.77
CA SER A 2 12.41 51.40 -34.61
C SER A 2 12.42 49.87 -34.39
N THR A 3 13.54 49.25 -34.75
CA THR A 3 13.85 47.87 -34.53
C THR A 3 14.21 47.67 -33.06
N SER A 4 13.30 47.06 -32.27
CA SER A 4 13.59 46.59 -30.92
C SER A 4 14.28 45.23 -30.99
N THR A 5 15.57 45.20 -30.70
CA THR A 5 16.37 43.99 -30.49
C THR A 5 15.92 43.28 -29.24
N VAL A 6 15.25 42.13 -29.39
CA VAL A 6 14.96 41.20 -28.27
C VAL A 6 16.25 40.51 -27.86
N SER A 7 16.80 40.95 -26.72
CA SER A 7 17.94 40.28 -26.05
C SER A 7 17.52 38.90 -25.59
N ALA A 8 18.06 37.85 -26.19
CA ALA A 8 17.96 36.50 -25.74
C ALA A 8 18.79 36.34 -24.43
N ALA A 9 18.12 36.42 -23.29
CA ALA A 9 18.71 36.11 -22.02
C ALA A 9 19.07 34.60 -22.00
N SER A 10 20.36 34.30 -22.07
CA SER A 10 20.95 32.98 -21.91
C SER A 10 20.57 32.43 -20.54
N ALA A 11 19.65 31.46 -20.51
CA ALA A 11 19.31 30.72 -19.31
C ALA A 11 20.54 29.94 -18.87
N ALA A 12 21.16 30.37 -17.76
CA ALA A 12 22.24 29.63 -17.13
C ALA A 12 21.78 28.17 -16.82
N PRO A 13 22.65 27.16 -17.05
CA PRO A 13 22.28 25.77 -16.80
C PRO A 13 21.96 25.59 -15.32
N LYS A 14 20.73 25.16 -15.00
CA LYS A 14 20.35 24.76 -13.65
C LYS A 14 21.34 23.71 -13.18
N LYS A 15 22.14 24.04 -12.13
CA LYS A 15 22.97 23.07 -11.41
C LYS A 15 22.12 21.85 -11.12
N SER A 16 22.51 20.69 -11.66
CA SER A 16 21.93 19.40 -11.34
C SER A 16 22.07 19.21 -9.84
N ASP A 17 20.94 19.11 -9.14
CA ASP A 17 20.89 18.82 -7.71
C ASP A 17 21.56 17.45 -7.51
N GLY A 18 22.80 17.46 -7.09
CA GLY A 18 23.67 16.27 -6.95
C GLY A 18 23.20 15.37 -5.81
N ARG A 19 21.99 14.80 -5.93
CA ARG A 19 21.52 13.78 -5.01
C ARG A 19 22.40 12.55 -5.18
N ARG A 20 23.25 12.28 -4.19
CA ARG A 20 23.92 10.99 -4.06
C ARG A 20 22.84 9.90 -4.12
N LYS A 21 22.85 9.09 -5.18
CA LYS A 21 22.02 7.88 -5.25
C LYS A 21 22.44 7.03 -4.06
N LEU A 22 21.47 6.65 -3.21
CA LEU A 22 21.71 5.67 -2.16
C LEU A 22 22.26 4.40 -2.83
N THR A 23 23.50 4.05 -2.54
CA THR A 23 24.11 2.82 -3.04
C THR A 23 23.57 1.63 -2.24
N LEU A 24 23.62 0.44 -2.81
CA LEU A 24 23.17 -0.79 -2.15
C LEU A 24 23.73 -0.94 -0.71
N PRO A 25 25.02 -0.69 -0.44
CA PRO A 25 25.55 -0.75 0.92
C PRO A 25 24.87 0.21 1.90
N TRP A 26 24.54 1.42 1.47
CA TRP A 26 23.82 2.37 2.32
C TRP A 26 22.38 1.92 2.63
N ILE A 27 21.69 1.31 1.66
CA ILE A 27 20.36 0.74 1.87
C ILE A 27 20.43 -0.40 2.89
N LEU A 28 21.40 -1.31 2.73
CA LEU A 28 21.60 -2.41 3.67
C LEU A 28 21.93 -1.93 5.08
N LEU A 29 22.78 -0.89 5.22
CA LEU A 29 23.10 -0.28 6.51
C LEU A 29 21.87 0.35 7.18
N ILE A 30 21.01 1.01 6.42
CA ILE A 30 19.76 1.59 6.95
C ILE A 30 18.82 0.49 7.45
N ILE A 31 18.66 -0.59 6.67
CA ILE A 31 17.83 -1.75 7.06
C ILE A 31 18.40 -2.42 8.32
N ALA A 32 19.71 -2.68 8.35
CA ALA A 32 20.37 -3.29 9.50
C ALA A 32 20.29 -2.40 10.74
N GLY A 33 20.48 -1.08 10.59
CA GLY A 33 20.32 -0.12 11.68
C GLY A 33 18.89 -0.04 12.21
N GLY A 34 17.90 -0.08 11.32
CA GLY A 34 16.48 -0.16 11.70
C GLY A 34 16.17 -1.44 12.46
N LEU A 35 16.63 -2.58 11.98
CA LEU A 35 16.46 -3.87 12.66
C LEU A 35 17.16 -3.88 14.03
N ALA A 36 18.39 -3.37 14.13
CA ALA A 36 19.10 -3.26 15.40
C ALA A 36 18.36 -2.37 16.41
N LEU A 37 17.73 -1.29 15.93
CA LEU A 37 16.90 -0.43 16.78
C LEU A 37 15.66 -1.16 17.31
N VAL A 38 14.97 -1.91 16.44
CA VAL A 38 13.81 -2.72 16.85
C VAL A 38 14.26 -3.83 17.82
N SER A 39 15.40 -4.47 17.58
CA SER A 39 16.01 -5.46 18.48
C SER A 39 16.31 -4.86 19.88
N LEU A 40 16.84 -3.64 19.90
CA LEU A 40 17.10 -2.92 21.16
C LEU A 40 15.79 -2.65 21.92
N VAL A 41 14.77 -2.16 21.22
CA VAL A 41 13.45 -1.91 21.83
C VAL A 41 12.84 -3.21 22.37
N ARG A 42 12.88 -4.30 21.61
CA ARG A 42 12.42 -5.62 22.05
C ARG A 42 13.11 -6.06 23.34
N MET A 43 14.44 -5.90 23.41
CA MET A 43 15.19 -6.28 24.62
C MET A 43 14.84 -5.42 25.84
N ILE A 44 14.61 -4.13 25.66
CA ILE A 44 14.28 -3.21 26.77
C ILE A 44 12.83 -3.40 27.23
N SER A 45 11.90 -3.56 26.30
CA SER A 45 10.46 -3.68 26.59
C SER A 45 10.00 -5.09 26.95
N GLY A 46 10.78 -6.12 26.62
CA GLY A 46 10.36 -7.53 26.75
C GLY A 46 9.34 -7.99 25.70
N ALA A 47 8.95 -7.14 24.75
CA ALA A 47 7.96 -7.43 23.71
C ALA A 47 8.53 -8.36 22.61
N ASN A 48 8.69 -9.64 22.93
CA ASN A 48 9.35 -10.64 22.08
C ASN A 48 8.64 -10.90 20.76
N ASP A 49 7.36 -10.56 20.65
CA ASP A 49 6.57 -10.76 19.44
C ASP A 49 6.80 -9.72 18.34
N LEU A 50 7.46 -8.59 18.64
CA LEU A 50 7.68 -7.50 17.67
C LEU A 50 8.30 -7.96 16.35
N THR A 51 9.23 -8.91 16.40
CA THR A 51 9.96 -9.44 15.23
C THR A 51 9.71 -10.93 15.03
N SER A 52 8.67 -11.49 15.68
CA SER A 52 8.37 -12.92 15.56
C SER A 52 7.98 -13.29 14.11
N VAL A 53 8.27 -14.55 13.73
CA VAL A 53 7.85 -15.13 12.45
C VAL A 53 6.35 -14.91 12.24
N GLY A 54 5.54 -15.09 13.27
CA GLY A 54 4.10 -14.87 13.23
C GLY A 54 3.74 -13.40 12.96
N GLN A 55 4.40 -12.46 13.62
CA GLN A 55 4.18 -11.01 13.43
C GLN A 55 4.50 -10.57 12.01
N VAL A 56 5.65 -10.98 11.49
CA VAL A 56 6.10 -10.59 10.14
C VAL A 56 5.24 -11.25 9.05
N SER A 57 4.91 -12.53 9.20
CA SER A 57 4.00 -13.24 8.29
C SER A 57 2.60 -12.61 8.29
N GLY A 58 2.07 -12.26 9.47
CA GLY A 58 0.79 -11.54 9.59
C GLY A 58 0.85 -10.15 8.94
N ALA A 59 1.93 -9.40 9.18
CA ALA A 59 2.16 -8.10 8.55
C ALA A 59 2.18 -8.20 7.02
N LEU A 60 2.86 -9.21 6.48
CA LEU A 60 2.93 -9.45 5.04
C LEU A 60 1.54 -9.77 4.45
N GLN A 61 0.77 -10.65 5.11
CA GLN A 61 -0.59 -10.99 4.66
C GLN A 61 -1.53 -9.78 4.67
N LEU A 62 -1.45 -8.94 5.70
CA LEU A 62 -2.28 -7.73 5.81
C LEU A 62 -1.82 -6.62 4.85
N ALA A 63 -0.52 -6.59 4.49
CA ALA A 63 0.02 -5.64 3.52
C ALA A 63 -0.40 -5.94 2.07
N VAL A 64 -0.66 -7.22 1.72
CA VAL A 64 -0.96 -7.62 0.33
C VAL A 64 -2.16 -6.89 -0.25
N PRO A 65 -3.37 -6.90 0.36
CA PRO A 65 -4.53 -6.19 -0.21
C PRO A 65 -4.32 -4.69 -0.29
N ILE A 66 -3.64 -4.10 0.69
CA ILE A 66 -3.27 -2.67 0.71
C ILE A 66 -2.31 -2.35 -0.45
N GLY A 67 -1.27 -3.19 -0.62
CA GLY A 67 -0.26 -3.03 -1.66
C GLY A 67 -0.84 -3.19 -3.07
N LEU A 68 -1.73 -4.17 -3.27
CA LEU A 68 -2.40 -4.40 -4.55
C LEU A 68 -3.35 -3.24 -4.91
N ALA A 69 -4.13 -2.73 -3.96
CA ALA A 69 -4.93 -1.53 -4.16
C ALA A 69 -4.05 -0.31 -4.48
N GLY A 70 -2.95 -0.12 -3.74
CA GLY A 70 -1.99 0.96 -3.99
C GLY A 70 -1.29 0.85 -5.35
N LEU A 71 -0.91 -0.35 -5.79
CA LEU A 71 -0.41 -0.58 -7.15
C LEU A 71 -1.48 -0.28 -8.19
N GLY A 72 -2.74 -0.64 -7.91
CA GLY A 72 -3.88 -0.28 -8.75
C GLY A 72 -4.00 1.24 -8.91
N GLY A 73 -4.02 1.99 -7.81
CA GLY A 73 -4.02 3.45 -7.83
C GLY A 73 -2.86 4.02 -8.63
N LEU A 74 -1.65 3.47 -8.45
CA LEU A 74 -0.44 3.87 -9.18
C LEU A 74 -0.60 3.71 -10.70
N TRP A 75 -1.21 2.62 -11.18
CA TRP A 75 -1.46 2.42 -12.61
C TRP A 75 -2.40 3.49 -13.16
N ALA A 76 -3.52 3.77 -12.49
CA ALA A 76 -4.51 4.74 -12.92
C ALA A 76 -3.94 6.17 -12.91
N GLU A 77 -3.32 6.58 -11.81
CA GLU A 77 -2.82 7.94 -11.65
C GLU A 77 -1.60 8.22 -12.52
N ARG A 78 -0.74 7.22 -12.80
CA ARG A 78 0.33 7.36 -13.80
C ARG A 78 -0.18 7.57 -15.22
N ALA A 79 -1.43 7.22 -15.50
CA ALA A 79 -2.11 7.56 -16.76
C ALA A 79 -2.92 8.86 -16.68
N GLY A 80 -2.93 9.54 -15.53
CA GLY A 80 -3.64 10.78 -15.27
C GLY A 80 -5.13 10.60 -14.95
N VAL A 81 -5.50 9.48 -14.32
CA VAL A 81 -6.85 9.22 -13.84
C VAL A 81 -6.81 8.90 -12.35
N VAL A 82 -7.28 9.81 -11.51
CA VAL A 82 -7.40 9.57 -10.06
C VAL A 82 -8.44 8.48 -9.81
N ASN A 83 -8.07 7.44 -9.08
CA ASN A 83 -8.97 6.33 -8.77
C ASN A 83 -9.19 6.17 -7.26
N ILE A 84 -10.16 6.92 -6.72
CA ILE A 84 -10.61 6.79 -5.31
C ILE A 84 -11.57 5.59 -5.16
N GLY A 85 -12.06 5.01 -6.26
CA GLY A 85 -12.96 3.85 -6.28
C GLY A 85 -12.30 2.51 -5.94
N LEU A 86 -11.02 2.50 -5.55
CA LEU A 86 -10.29 1.28 -5.24
C LEU A 86 -10.91 0.45 -4.12
N GLU A 87 -11.54 1.08 -3.14
CA GLU A 87 -12.25 0.36 -2.06
C GLU A 87 -13.43 -0.42 -2.63
N GLY A 88 -14.25 0.20 -3.49
CA GLY A 88 -15.36 -0.48 -4.15
C GLY A 88 -14.90 -1.60 -5.09
N MET A 89 -13.80 -1.40 -5.82
CA MET A 89 -13.23 -2.42 -6.69
C MET A 89 -12.68 -3.60 -5.87
N LEU A 90 -12.13 -3.34 -4.69
CA LEU A 90 -11.67 -4.35 -3.74
C LEU A 90 -12.87 -5.11 -3.15
N ILE A 91 -13.97 -4.42 -2.79
CA ILE A 91 -15.23 -5.03 -2.34
C ILE A 91 -15.80 -5.97 -3.42
N LEU A 92 -15.88 -5.51 -4.68
CA LEU A 92 -16.30 -6.34 -5.81
C LEU A 92 -15.41 -7.58 -5.94
N GLY A 93 -14.09 -7.40 -5.88
CA GLY A 93 -13.12 -8.49 -5.94
C GLY A 93 -13.30 -9.51 -4.81
N THR A 94 -13.63 -9.05 -3.61
CA THR A 94 -13.89 -9.90 -2.44
C THR A 94 -15.13 -10.77 -2.65
N TRP A 95 -16.23 -10.14 -3.09
CA TRP A 95 -17.48 -10.83 -3.30
C TRP A 95 -17.42 -11.81 -4.47
N PHE A 96 -16.96 -11.36 -5.64
CA PHE A 96 -16.84 -12.20 -6.83
C PHE A 96 -15.81 -13.32 -6.62
N GLY A 97 -14.72 -13.03 -5.91
CA GLY A 97 -13.72 -14.01 -5.52
C GLY A 97 -14.28 -15.12 -4.63
N ALA A 98 -15.09 -14.74 -3.65
CA ALA A 98 -15.75 -15.71 -2.77
C ALA A 98 -16.81 -16.51 -3.50
N TRP A 99 -17.66 -15.84 -4.31
CA TRP A 99 -18.72 -16.50 -5.07
C TRP A 99 -18.18 -17.59 -6.00
N ALA A 100 -17.15 -17.29 -6.76
CA ALA A 100 -16.55 -18.28 -7.64
C ALA A 100 -15.68 -19.28 -6.86
N GLY A 101 -15.04 -18.83 -5.76
CA GLY A 101 -14.14 -19.65 -4.95
C GLY A 101 -14.82 -20.83 -4.28
N TYR A 102 -16.01 -20.63 -3.69
CA TYR A 102 -16.71 -21.73 -3.04
C TYR A 102 -17.37 -22.70 -4.03
N GLN A 103 -17.70 -22.25 -5.26
CA GLN A 103 -18.34 -23.09 -6.28
C GLN A 103 -17.34 -23.88 -7.14
N TRP A 104 -16.23 -23.25 -7.52
CA TRP A 104 -15.30 -23.80 -8.54
C TRP A 104 -13.84 -23.81 -8.07
N GLY A 105 -13.62 -23.62 -6.78
CA GLY A 105 -12.32 -23.64 -6.16
C GLY A 105 -11.60 -22.28 -6.13
N PRO A 106 -10.59 -22.16 -5.25
CA PRO A 106 -10.01 -20.87 -4.87
C PRO A 106 -9.27 -20.16 -6.02
N TRP A 107 -8.65 -20.88 -6.95
CA TRP A 107 -7.97 -20.29 -8.11
C TRP A 107 -8.95 -19.63 -9.08
N THR A 108 -10.12 -20.26 -9.29
CA THR A 108 -11.21 -19.65 -10.07
C THR A 108 -11.72 -18.41 -9.36
N GLY A 109 -11.82 -18.46 -8.01
CA GLY A 109 -12.13 -17.30 -7.19
C GLY A 109 -11.17 -16.14 -7.41
N VAL A 110 -9.86 -16.39 -7.46
CA VAL A 110 -8.87 -15.33 -7.77
C VAL A 110 -9.15 -14.68 -9.13
N LEU A 111 -9.34 -15.48 -10.17
CA LEU A 111 -9.56 -14.97 -11.53
C LEU A 111 -10.84 -14.14 -11.63
N VAL A 112 -11.93 -14.67 -11.08
CA VAL A 112 -13.25 -14.00 -11.12
C VAL A 112 -13.26 -12.75 -10.22
N GLY A 113 -12.53 -12.76 -9.11
CA GLY A 113 -12.35 -11.57 -8.28
C GLY A 113 -11.55 -10.46 -8.97
N ILE A 114 -10.48 -10.81 -9.70
CA ILE A 114 -9.74 -9.87 -10.57
C ILE A 114 -10.68 -9.26 -11.61
N LEU A 115 -11.49 -10.07 -12.27
CA LEU A 115 -12.47 -9.60 -13.26
C LEU A 115 -13.54 -8.71 -12.64
N GLY A 116 -14.05 -9.05 -11.44
CA GLY A 116 -15.00 -8.24 -10.70
C GLY A 116 -14.47 -6.84 -10.39
N GLY A 117 -13.23 -6.75 -9.90
CA GLY A 117 -12.57 -5.46 -9.69
C GLY A 117 -12.30 -4.72 -11.01
N ALA A 118 -11.89 -5.43 -12.06
CA ALA A 118 -11.66 -4.85 -13.40
C ALA A 118 -12.95 -4.28 -14.02
N LEU A 119 -14.11 -4.88 -13.77
CA LEU A 119 -15.42 -4.33 -14.15
C LEU A 119 -15.70 -3.00 -13.44
N GLY A 120 -15.39 -2.90 -12.14
CA GLY A 120 -15.43 -1.62 -11.43
C GLY A 120 -14.50 -0.59 -12.03
N GLY A 121 -13.28 -1.01 -12.42
CA GLY A 121 -12.32 -0.17 -13.15
C GLY A 121 -12.81 0.27 -14.52
N LEU A 122 -13.44 -0.62 -15.28
CA LEU A 122 -14.04 -0.29 -16.57
C LEU A 122 -15.16 0.75 -16.41
N LEU A 123 -16.04 0.57 -15.43
CA LEU A 123 -17.10 1.54 -15.12
C LEU A 123 -16.50 2.92 -14.79
N HIS A 124 -15.47 2.95 -13.94
CA HIS A 124 -14.76 4.19 -13.62
C HIS A 124 -14.13 4.84 -14.86
N ALA A 125 -13.53 4.04 -15.74
CA ALA A 125 -12.95 4.54 -16.99
C ALA A 125 -14.01 5.13 -17.94
N ILE A 126 -15.17 4.47 -18.08
CA ILE A 126 -16.29 4.98 -18.90
C ILE A 126 -16.75 6.34 -18.37
N ILE A 127 -16.96 6.45 -17.06
CA ILE A 127 -17.46 7.67 -16.42
C ILE A 127 -16.45 8.80 -16.52
N THR A 128 -15.17 8.54 -16.23
CA THR A 128 -14.13 9.59 -16.12
C THR A 128 -13.45 9.91 -17.43
N VAL A 129 -13.17 8.90 -18.28
CA VAL A 129 -12.42 9.10 -19.53
C VAL A 129 -13.34 9.42 -20.70
N THR A 130 -14.52 8.77 -20.80
CA THR A 130 -15.46 9.05 -21.92
C THR A 130 -16.38 10.20 -21.59
N PHE A 131 -17.02 10.19 -20.42
CA PHE A 131 -17.97 11.25 -20.05
C PHE A 131 -17.32 12.45 -19.36
N ASN A 132 -16.01 12.39 -19.06
CA ASN A 132 -15.27 13.46 -18.39
C ASN A 132 -15.89 13.92 -17.05
N VAL A 133 -16.55 13.01 -16.34
CA VAL A 133 -17.06 13.27 -14.98
C VAL A 133 -15.87 13.40 -14.01
N ASN A 134 -16.05 14.20 -12.98
CA ASN A 134 -15.03 14.34 -11.92
C ASN A 134 -14.64 12.98 -11.35
N HIS A 135 -13.36 12.70 -11.33
CA HIS A 135 -12.78 11.40 -10.93
C HIS A 135 -13.11 11.05 -9.48
N ILE A 136 -13.12 12.06 -8.58
CA ILE A 136 -13.44 11.87 -7.15
C ILE A 136 -14.90 11.45 -6.99
N VAL A 137 -15.80 12.17 -7.66
CA VAL A 137 -17.25 11.87 -7.61
C VAL A 137 -17.54 10.46 -8.12
N SER A 138 -16.93 10.09 -9.27
CA SER A 138 -17.06 8.74 -9.84
C SER A 138 -16.53 7.67 -8.89
N GLY A 139 -15.35 7.89 -8.28
CA GLY A 139 -14.76 6.93 -7.34
C GLY A 139 -15.61 6.70 -6.09
N VAL A 140 -16.12 7.79 -5.48
CA VAL A 140 -17.03 7.69 -4.32
C VAL A 140 -18.32 6.97 -4.69
N ALA A 141 -18.90 7.27 -5.85
CA ALA A 141 -20.12 6.60 -6.34
C ALA A 141 -19.90 5.08 -6.50
N ILE A 142 -18.74 4.67 -7.04
CA ILE A 142 -18.39 3.25 -7.18
C ILE A 142 -18.24 2.57 -5.82
N ASN A 143 -17.64 3.24 -4.82
CA ASN A 143 -17.51 2.68 -3.48
C ASN A 143 -18.88 2.41 -2.84
N ILE A 144 -19.82 3.35 -2.96
CA ILE A 144 -21.19 3.20 -2.45
C ILE A 144 -21.94 2.12 -3.24
N LEU A 145 -21.84 2.15 -4.57
CA LEU A 145 -22.50 1.18 -5.45
C LEU A 145 -21.99 -0.23 -5.17
N ALA A 146 -20.68 -0.43 -5.04
CA ALA A 146 -20.09 -1.75 -4.78
C ALA A 146 -20.62 -2.36 -3.48
N LEU A 147 -20.70 -1.55 -2.41
CA LEU A 147 -21.22 -2.00 -1.12
C LEU A 147 -22.68 -2.46 -1.25
N GLY A 148 -23.57 -1.61 -1.77
CA GLY A 148 -24.97 -1.95 -1.94
C GLY A 148 -25.21 -3.11 -2.92
N PHE A 149 -24.43 -3.16 -4.00
CA PHE A 149 -24.52 -4.23 -5.00
C PHE A 149 -24.11 -5.59 -4.43
N THR A 150 -23.01 -5.65 -3.69
CA THR A 150 -22.56 -6.92 -3.08
C THR A 150 -23.48 -7.37 -1.95
N GLN A 151 -24.07 -6.47 -1.17
CA GLN A 151 -25.10 -6.80 -0.18
C GLN A 151 -26.35 -7.39 -0.87
N TYR A 152 -26.81 -6.74 -1.93
CA TYR A 152 -27.94 -7.25 -2.72
C TYR A 152 -27.67 -8.66 -3.26
N LEU A 153 -26.52 -8.86 -3.91
CA LEU A 153 -26.14 -10.16 -4.44
C LEU A 153 -25.99 -11.23 -3.34
N SER A 154 -25.47 -10.87 -2.16
CA SER A 154 -25.30 -11.80 -1.03
C SER A 154 -26.65 -12.36 -0.56
N ASN A 155 -27.70 -11.54 -0.55
CA ASN A 155 -29.04 -11.99 -0.19
C ASN A 155 -29.61 -13.06 -1.15
N PHE A 156 -29.25 -13.00 -2.44
CA PHE A 156 -29.71 -13.99 -3.43
C PHE A 156 -28.82 -15.22 -3.53
N THR A 157 -27.53 -15.06 -3.22
CA THR A 157 -26.53 -16.10 -3.55
C THR A 157 -26.06 -16.86 -2.33
N PHE A 158 -25.86 -16.17 -1.21
CA PHE A 158 -25.29 -16.77 -0.01
C PHE A 158 -26.30 -17.09 1.08
N ALA A 159 -27.44 -16.36 1.13
CA ALA A 159 -28.42 -16.51 2.21
C ALA A 159 -29.04 -17.92 2.26
N GLU A 160 -29.25 -18.54 1.12
CA GLU A 160 -29.84 -19.88 1.00
C GLU A 160 -28.79 -20.99 0.85
N ALA A 161 -27.52 -20.63 0.66
CA ALA A 161 -26.43 -21.60 0.49
C ALA A 161 -26.03 -22.24 1.83
N PRO A 162 -25.78 -23.56 1.89
CA PRO A 162 -25.35 -24.22 3.12
C PRO A 162 -24.06 -23.59 3.69
N GLY A 163 -24.11 -23.12 4.94
CA GLY A 163 -22.99 -22.45 5.60
C GLY A 163 -22.81 -20.97 5.21
N GLY A 164 -23.71 -20.42 4.40
CA GLY A 164 -23.77 -19.01 4.05
C GLY A 164 -24.80 -18.22 4.85
N SER A 165 -24.82 -16.93 4.66
CA SER A 165 -25.83 -16.00 5.19
C SER A 165 -25.87 -14.75 4.31
N SER A 166 -26.81 -13.84 4.55
CA SER A 166 -26.87 -12.55 3.84
C SER A 166 -25.61 -11.70 3.96
N LYS A 167 -24.75 -11.97 4.96
CA LYS A 167 -23.52 -11.23 5.24
C LYS A 167 -22.24 -12.03 5.06
N GLN A 168 -22.34 -13.32 4.78
CA GLN A 168 -21.19 -14.22 4.73
C GLN A 168 -21.41 -15.28 3.64
N SER A 169 -20.35 -15.58 2.87
CA SER A 169 -20.35 -16.69 1.92
C SER A 169 -20.22 -18.05 2.62
N PRO A 170 -20.58 -19.15 1.96
CA PRO A 170 -20.08 -20.46 2.30
C PRO A 170 -18.55 -20.50 2.36
N ARG A 171 -18.00 -21.52 3.01
CA ARG A 171 -16.55 -21.71 3.14
C ARG A 171 -15.91 -21.97 1.77
N ILE A 172 -14.78 -21.29 1.55
CA ILE A 172 -13.90 -21.47 0.40
C ILE A 172 -12.78 -22.44 0.81
N GLU A 173 -12.39 -23.32 -0.08
CA GLU A 173 -11.25 -24.21 0.13
C GLU A 173 -9.93 -23.43 0.25
N ASP A 174 -9.05 -23.90 1.11
CA ASP A 174 -7.74 -23.28 1.33
C ASP A 174 -6.79 -23.60 0.16
N ILE A 175 -6.00 -22.61 -0.26
CA ILE A 175 -4.84 -22.85 -1.14
C ILE A 175 -3.68 -23.38 -0.29
N PRO A 176 -3.07 -24.52 -0.64
CA PRO A 176 -1.92 -25.05 0.07
C PRO A 176 -0.80 -24.01 0.20
N ARG A 177 -0.30 -23.82 1.41
CA ARG A 177 0.81 -22.89 1.67
C ARG A 177 2.14 -23.55 1.36
N ILE A 178 3.06 -22.75 0.85
CA ILE A 178 4.44 -23.19 0.58
C ILE A 178 5.20 -23.10 1.89
N ASN A 179 5.71 -24.22 2.36
CA ASN A 179 6.56 -24.31 3.54
C ASN A 179 7.91 -24.93 3.15
N LEU A 180 8.99 -24.24 3.45
CA LEU A 180 10.36 -24.70 3.22
C LEU A 180 10.89 -25.47 4.44
N GLY A 181 10.13 -26.45 4.90
CA GLY A 181 10.46 -27.45 5.93
C GLY A 181 11.63 -27.08 6.85
N GLY A 182 12.76 -27.74 6.73
CA GLY A 182 13.90 -27.58 7.63
C GLY A 182 14.48 -26.16 7.74
N LEU A 183 14.32 -25.29 6.73
CA LEU A 183 14.71 -23.89 6.83
C LEU A 183 13.76 -23.12 7.77
N SER A 184 12.47 -23.41 7.67
CA SER A 184 11.44 -22.82 8.52
C SER A 184 11.69 -23.16 10.00
N ASP A 185 11.99 -24.45 10.29
CA ASP A 185 12.24 -24.92 11.64
C ASP A 185 13.52 -24.30 12.22
N ALA A 186 14.61 -24.28 11.43
CA ALA A 186 15.87 -23.66 11.84
C ALA A 186 15.73 -22.15 12.13
N LEU A 187 14.95 -21.41 11.34
CA LEU A 187 14.71 -19.99 11.58
C LEU A 187 13.84 -19.76 12.81
N SER A 188 12.85 -20.62 13.07
CA SER A 188 12.01 -20.56 14.25
C SER A 188 12.81 -20.89 15.54
N ASP A 189 13.68 -21.89 15.50
CA ASP A 189 14.59 -22.23 16.60
C ASP A 189 15.56 -21.09 16.91
N LEU A 190 16.12 -20.48 15.86
CA LEU A 190 17.05 -19.36 16.01
C LEU A 190 16.36 -18.12 16.58
N GLN A 191 15.09 -17.86 16.16
CA GLN A 191 14.27 -16.80 16.73
C GLN A 191 13.98 -17.06 18.23
N GLY A 192 13.67 -18.29 18.61
CA GLY A 192 13.40 -18.69 20.00
C GLY A 192 14.56 -18.47 20.97
N LYS A 193 15.80 -18.31 20.48
CA LYS A 193 16.98 -18.03 21.32
C LYS A 193 17.02 -16.58 21.85
N HIS A 194 16.22 -15.67 21.32
CA HIS A 194 16.13 -14.26 21.69
C HIS A 194 17.47 -13.49 21.71
N TRP A 195 18.44 -13.91 20.90
CA TRP A 195 19.71 -13.20 20.75
C TRP A 195 19.49 -11.84 20.08
N PHE A 196 20.24 -10.82 20.54
CA PHE A 196 20.19 -9.50 19.93
C PHE A 196 20.48 -9.58 18.42
N PHE A 197 19.69 -8.91 17.61
CA PHE A 197 19.79 -8.79 16.17
C PHE A 197 19.62 -10.12 15.39
N VAL A 198 20.28 -11.20 15.83
CA VAL A 198 20.29 -12.48 15.09
C VAL A 198 18.91 -13.14 15.11
N SER A 199 18.27 -13.20 16.28
CA SER A 199 16.93 -13.76 16.41
C SER A 199 15.88 -12.92 15.70
N ASP A 200 16.06 -11.58 15.71
CA ASP A 200 15.17 -10.66 15.01
C ASP A 200 15.30 -10.81 13.49
N LEU A 201 16.53 -10.96 13.00
CA LEU A 201 16.79 -11.24 11.58
C LEU A 201 16.19 -12.59 11.17
N ALA A 202 16.36 -13.63 12.00
CA ALA A 202 15.74 -14.93 11.76
C ALA A 202 14.21 -14.86 11.75
N GLY A 203 13.60 -14.09 12.67
CA GLY A 203 12.16 -13.84 12.71
C GLY A 203 11.65 -13.13 11.45
N VAL A 204 12.35 -12.08 10.99
CA VAL A 204 11.98 -11.35 9.77
C VAL A 204 12.10 -12.25 8.54
N ILE A 205 13.21 -12.97 8.37
CA ILE A 205 13.39 -13.88 7.24
C ILE A 205 12.37 -15.01 7.32
N GLY A 206 12.22 -15.62 8.49
CA GLY A 206 11.25 -16.69 8.75
C GLY A 206 9.82 -16.26 8.41
N GLY A 207 9.41 -15.04 8.81
CA GLY A 207 8.08 -14.51 8.52
C GLY A 207 7.78 -14.30 7.03
N VAL A 208 8.82 -14.09 6.21
CA VAL A 208 8.69 -13.98 4.76
C VAL A 208 8.67 -15.35 4.07
N VAL A 209 9.39 -16.34 4.63
CA VAL A 209 9.63 -17.64 3.97
C VAL A 209 8.73 -18.76 4.51
N THR A 210 8.29 -18.67 5.77
CA THR A 210 7.48 -19.69 6.44
C THR A 210 6.01 -19.52 6.09
N ASN A 211 5.33 -20.62 5.71
CA ASN A 211 3.90 -20.65 5.39
C ASN A 211 3.47 -19.58 4.37
N LEU A 212 4.28 -19.37 3.34
CA LEU A 212 4.02 -18.39 2.30
C LEU A 212 2.82 -18.82 1.45
N SER A 213 1.80 -17.96 1.36
CA SER A 213 0.70 -18.17 0.42
C SER A 213 1.19 -17.94 -1.01
N PRO A 214 0.85 -18.83 -1.98
CA PRO A 214 1.13 -18.60 -3.40
C PRO A 214 0.59 -17.25 -3.90
N LEU A 215 -0.54 -16.81 -3.37
CA LEU A 215 -1.12 -15.49 -3.70
C LEU A 215 -0.25 -14.33 -3.22
N THR A 216 0.36 -14.47 -2.03
CA THR A 216 1.33 -13.49 -1.51
C THR A 216 2.56 -13.41 -2.42
N LEU A 217 3.06 -14.57 -2.89
CA LEU A 217 4.18 -14.60 -3.83
C LEU A 217 3.85 -13.88 -5.14
N ILE A 218 2.67 -14.14 -5.71
CA ILE A 218 2.21 -13.44 -6.92
C ILE A 218 2.13 -11.93 -6.66
N ALA A 219 1.56 -11.50 -5.53
CA ALA A 219 1.46 -10.08 -5.17
C ALA A 219 2.85 -9.42 -5.04
N LEU A 220 3.81 -10.11 -4.42
CA LEU A 220 5.20 -9.64 -4.33
C LEU A 220 5.86 -9.52 -5.72
N LEU A 221 5.62 -10.45 -6.63
CA LEU A 221 6.13 -10.41 -8.00
C LEU A 221 5.49 -9.29 -8.85
N LEU A 222 4.26 -8.88 -8.54
CA LEU A 222 3.61 -7.75 -9.21
C LEU A 222 4.29 -6.40 -8.93
N ILE A 223 5.03 -6.27 -7.83
CA ILE A 223 5.77 -5.03 -7.52
C ILE A 223 6.88 -4.78 -8.56
N PRO A 224 7.89 -5.67 -8.72
CA PRO A 224 8.90 -5.51 -9.76
C PRO A 224 8.29 -5.60 -11.17
N GLY A 225 7.25 -6.41 -11.37
CA GLY A 225 6.51 -6.50 -12.63
C GLY A 225 5.91 -5.15 -13.04
N THR A 226 5.20 -4.48 -12.13
CA THR A 226 4.67 -3.12 -12.34
C THR A 226 5.79 -2.12 -12.64
N TRP A 227 6.90 -2.18 -11.87
CA TRP A 227 8.05 -1.31 -12.15
C TRP A 227 8.61 -1.57 -13.55
N TRP A 228 8.81 -2.82 -13.94
CA TRP A 228 9.34 -3.18 -15.25
C TRP A 228 8.42 -2.70 -16.37
N VAL A 229 7.12 -2.99 -16.28
CA VAL A 229 6.14 -2.59 -17.31
C VAL A 229 6.09 -1.06 -17.43
N LEU A 230 5.94 -0.34 -16.33
CA LEU A 230 5.74 1.11 -16.37
C LEU A 230 7.03 1.89 -16.66
N TRP A 231 8.23 1.41 -16.26
CA TRP A 231 9.48 2.18 -16.42
C TRP A 231 10.44 1.64 -17.45
N ARG A 232 10.28 0.38 -17.89
CA ARG A 232 11.24 -0.26 -18.81
C ARG A 232 10.65 -0.61 -20.18
N THR A 233 9.33 -0.42 -20.39
CA THR A 233 8.69 -0.74 -21.69
C THR A 233 8.20 0.51 -22.41
N ALA A 234 8.06 0.41 -23.75
CA ALA A 234 7.46 1.46 -24.58
C ALA A 234 5.97 1.70 -24.21
N PHE A 235 5.27 0.65 -23.78
CA PHE A 235 3.90 0.75 -23.28
C PHE A 235 3.83 1.66 -22.05
N GLY A 236 4.67 1.41 -21.04
CA GLY A 236 4.71 2.21 -19.82
C GLY A 236 5.15 3.66 -20.07
N LEU A 237 6.06 3.90 -21.03
CA LEU A 237 6.43 5.25 -21.44
C LEU A 237 5.22 6.02 -21.97
N ARG A 238 4.46 5.42 -22.90
CA ARG A 238 3.25 6.01 -23.48
C ARG A 238 2.17 6.23 -22.42
N LEU A 239 1.96 5.28 -21.53
CA LEU A 239 1.01 5.38 -20.42
C LEU A 239 1.36 6.59 -19.51
N ARG A 240 2.61 6.70 -19.08
CA ARG A 240 3.06 7.81 -18.22
C ARG A 240 3.03 9.17 -18.95
N SER A 241 3.28 9.20 -20.26
CA SER A 241 3.15 10.44 -21.03
C SER A 241 1.71 10.96 -21.04
N CYS A 242 0.71 10.06 -21.02
CA CYS A 242 -0.71 10.46 -20.91
C CYS A 242 -1.03 11.12 -19.55
N GLY A 243 -0.33 10.74 -18.46
CA GLY A 243 -0.49 11.37 -17.15
C GLY A 243 0.33 12.64 -16.94
N GLU A 244 1.44 12.82 -17.67
CA GLU A 244 2.27 14.02 -17.58
C GLU A 244 1.77 15.16 -18.49
N ASN A 245 1.48 14.84 -19.76
CA ASN A 245 0.95 15.80 -20.74
C ASN A 245 0.18 15.05 -21.85
N PRO A 246 -1.13 14.87 -21.68
CA PRO A 246 -1.94 14.11 -22.65
C PRO A 246 -1.99 14.78 -24.02
N ILE A 247 -1.97 16.11 -24.09
CA ILE A 247 -2.00 16.86 -25.36
C ILE A 247 -0.71 16.61 -26.17
N ALA A 248 0.45 16.72 -25.51
CA ALA A 248 1.72 16.40 -26.15
C ALA A 248 1.84 14.92 -26.55
N ALA A 249 1.29 14.01 -25.74
CA ALA A 249 1.25 12.59 -26.07
C ALA A 249 0.38 12.33 -27.32
N GLU A 250 -0.78 12.98 -27.43
CA GLU A 250 -1.65 12.91 -28.60
C GLU A 250 -0.94 13.42 -29.87
N SER A 251 -0.25 14.57 -29.80
CA SER A 251 0.48 15.16 -30.92
C SER A 251 1.59 14.23 -31.45
N LEU A 252 2.12 13.35 -30.57
CA LEU A 252 3.09 12.31 -30.94
C LEU A 252 2.43 10.98 -31.39
N GLY A 253 1.11 10.97 -31.63
CA GLY A 253 0.36 9.81 -32.13
C GLY A 253 -0.02 8.79 -31.05
N VAL A 254 0.09 9.12 -29.76
CA VAL A 254 -0.36 8.25 -28.68
C VAL A 254 -1.87 8.32 -28.53
N ASN A 255 -2.56 7.19 -28.57
CA ASN A 255 -4.00 7.12 -28.28
C ASN A 255 -4.25 7.22 -26.78
N VAL A 256 -4.45 8.43 -26.26
CA VAL A 256 -4.60 8.74 -24.82
C VAL A 256 -5.77 7.99 -24.20
N TYR A 257 -6.93 7.95 -24.88
CA TYR A 257 -8.10 7.20 -24.38
C TYR A 257 -7.76 5.72 -24.12
N LYS A 258 -7.13 5.04 -25.09
CA LYS A 258 -6.75 3.63 -24.97
C LYS A 258 -5.87 3.39 -23.74
N TYR A 259 -4.85 4.22 -23.51
CA TYR A 259 -3.92 4.04 -22.40
C TYR A 259 -4.58 4.34 -21.05
N LYS A 260 -5.43 5.37 -20.97
CA LYS A 260 -6.22 5.65 -19.76
C LYS A 260 -7.18 4.50 -19.43
N TYR A 261 -7.92 3.99 -20.41
CA TYR A 261 -8.81 2.82 -20.22
C TYR A 261 -8.05 1.59 -19.69
N ILE A 262 -6.97 1.20 -20.35
CA ILE A 262 -6.16 0.05 -19.91
C ILE A 262 -5.65 0.25 -18.48
N ALA A 263 -5.15 1.45 -18.18
CA ALA A 263 -4.61 1.75 -16.85
C ALA A 263 -5.66 1.61 -15.74
N VAL A 264 -6.87 2.12 -15.98
CA VAL A 264 -7.96 2.09 -14.99
C VAL A 264 -8.56 0.69 -14.85
N ILE A 265 -8.68 -0.08 -15.94
CA ILE A 265 -9.12 -1.49 -15.89
C ILE A 265 -8.09 -2.34 -15.12
N VAL A 266 -6.79 -2.18 -15.39
CA VAL A 266 -5.72 -2.86 -14.65
C VAL A 266 -5.73 -2.43 -13.18
N SER A 267 -5.97 -1.15 -12.90
CA SER A 267 -6.14 -0.61 -11.55
C SER A 267 -7.23 -1.35 -10.78
N GLY A 268 -8.41 -1.49 -11.40
CA GLY A 268 -9.53 -2.23 -10.82
C GLY A 268 -9.21 -3.71 -10.65
N GLY A 269 -8.54 -4.33 -11.62
CA GLY A 269 -8.13 -5.74 -11.54
C GLY A 269 -7.14 -6.01 -10.40
N LEU A 270 -6.18 -5.12 -10.17
CA LEU A 270 -5.24 -5.22 -9.04
C LEU A 270 -5.95 -5.07 -7.70
N ALA A 271 -6.87 -4.10 -7.58
CA ALA A 271 -7.71 -3.96 -6.39
C ALA A 271 -8.61 -5.20 -6.20
N GLY A 272 -9.21 -5.72 -7.28
CA GLY A 272 -10.00 -6.95 -7.26
C GLY A 272 -9.19 -8.17 -6.84
N PHE A 273 -7.93 -8.28 -7.24
CA PHE A 273 -7.03 -9.33 -6.74
C PHE A 273 -6.80 -9.17 -5.23
N GLY A 274 -6.62 -7.95 -4.73
CA GLY A 274 -6.55 -7.68 -3.29
C GLY A 274 -7.79 -8.13 -2.53
N GLY A 275 -8.97 -7.94 -3.12
CA GLY A 275 -10.25 -8.42 -2.59
C GLY A 275 -10.35 -9.94 -2.58
N ALA A 276 -10.06 -10.59 -3.71
CA ALA A 276 -10.03 -12.06 -3.79
C ALA A 276 -9.03 -12.67 -2.80
N PHE A 277 -7.87 -12.03 -2.63
CA PHE A 277 -6.88 -12.43 -1.63
C PHE A 277 -7.48 -12.44 -0.23
N LEU A 278 -8.23 -11.39 0.16
CA LEU A 278 -8.88 -11.35 1.48
C LEU A 278 -9.87 -12.50 1.65
N ALA A 279 -10.79 -12.72 0.71
CA ALA A 279 -11.79 -13.77 0.82
C ALA A 279 -11.18 -15.17 0.90
N ILE A 280 -10.19 -15.45 0.05
CA ILE A 280 -9.57 -16.78 -0.05
C ILE A 280 -8.67 -17.06 1.16
N THR A 281 -7.92 -16.06 1.66
CA THR A 281 -7.05 -16.26 2.82
C THR A 281 -7.80 -16.38 4.13
N THR A 282 -8.99 -15.77 4.24
CA THR A 282 -9.90 -15.95 5.40
C THR A 282 -10.81 -17.17 5.25
N GLY A 283 -10.89 -17.76 4.04
CA GLY A 283 -11.75 -18.90 3.72
C GLY A 283 -13.23 -18.54 3.57
N ILE A 284 -13.59 -17.26 3.67
CA ILE A 284 -14.97 -16.74 3.55
C ILE A 284 -14.99 -15.30 3.05
N TYR A 285 -16.07 -14.91 2.39
CA TYR A 285 -16.47 -13.50 2.30
C TYR A 285 -17.22 -13.11 3.57
N GLN A 286 -16.93 -11.94 4.08
CA GLN A 286 -17.70 -11.29 5.14
C GLN A 286 -17.95 -9.84 4.75
N GLU A 287 -19.18 -9.38 4.95
CA GLU A 287 -19.53 -7.98 4.70
C GLU A 287 -18.61 -7.04 5.49
N GLY A 288 -18.05 -6.04 4.81
CA GLY A 288 -17.14 -5.07 5.44
C GLY A 288 -15.72 -5.56 5.69
N GLN A 289 -15.34 -6.78 5.30
CA GLN A 289 -13.99 -7.33 5.57
C GLN A 289 -12.85 -6.54 4.90
N THR A 290 -13.14 -5.71 3.90
CA THR A 290 -12.14 -4.83 3.26
C THR A 290 -11.63 -3.76 4.21
N GLY A 291 -12.47 -3.28 5.13
CA GLY A 291 -12.09 -2.40 6.24
C GLY A 291 -11.37 -1.11 5.82
N GLY A 292 -11.67 -0.58 4.63
CA GLY A 292 -11.02 0.65 4.12
C GLY A 292 -9.61 0.43 3.54
N ARG A 293 -9.18 -0.81 3.30
CA ARG A 293 -7.84 -1.13 2.76
C ARG A 293 -7.58 -0.52 1.39
N GLY A 294 -8.61 -0.27 0.59
CA GLY A 294 -8.49 0.48 -0.66
C GLY A 294 -8.04 1.92 -0.45
N TYR A 295 -8.60 2.62 0.55
CA TYR A 295 -8.18 3.98 0.92
C TYR A 295 -6.78 4.01 1.52
N ILE A 296 -6.45 3.02 2.37
CA ILE A 296 -5.09 2.88 2.92
C ILE A 296 -4.10 2.60 1.78
N GLY A 297 -4.49 1.85 0.75
CA GLY A 297 -3.70 1.61 -0.45
C GLY A 297 -3.38 2.89 -1.22
N LEU A 298 -4.36 3.80 -1.36
CA LEU A 298 -4.11 5.15 -1.92
C LEU A 298 -3.09 5.92 -1.08
N ALA A 299 -3.25 5.92 0.24
CA ALA A 299 -2.28 6.54 1.14
C ALA A 299 -0.88 5.94 0.96
N ALA A 300 -0.76 4.61 0.91
CA ALA A 300 0.50 3.91 0.68
C ALA A 300 1.15 4.28 -0.66
N MET A 301 0.36 4.47 -1.72
CA MET A 301 0.83 4.94 -3.03
C MET A 301 1.37 6.39 -2.95
N ILE A 302 0.63 7.30 -2.32
CA ILE A 302 1.04 8.70 -2.14
C ILE A 302 2.35 8.76 -1.34
N PHE A 303 2.46 8.02 -0.22
CA PHE A 303 3.68 7.92 0.59
C PHE A 303 4.83 7.31 -0.20
N GLY A 304 4.52 6.33 -1.04
CA GLY A 304 5.44 5.72 -1.99
C GLY A 304 5.86 6.62 -3.14
N ASN A 305 5.35 7.85 -3.19
CA ASN A 305 5.65 8.87 -4.21
C ASN A 305 5.40 8.36 -5.63
N TRP A 306 4.28 7.67 -5.83
CA TRP A 306 3.88 7.04 -7.10
C TRP A 306 4.95 6.10 -7.68
N MET A 307 5.66 5.38 -6.81
CA MET A 307 6.65 4.37 -7.19
C MET A 307 6.29 3.01 -6.60
N PRO A 308 6.36 1.89 -7.37
CA PRO A 308 5.93 0.58 -6.89
C PRO A 308 6.62 0.12 -5.61
N GLY A 309 7.95 0.31 -5.51
CA GLY A 309 8.70 -0.03 -4.31
C GLY A 309 8.31 0.83 -3.11
N GLY A 310 8.06 2.12 -3.32
CA GLY A 310 7.57 3.01 -2.26
C GLY A 310 6.17 2.62 -1.78
N THR A 311 5.27 2.30 -2.71
CA THR A 311 3.91 1.80 -2.42
C THR A 311 3.97 0.51 -1.60
N ALA A 312 4.85 -0.41 -1.96
CA ALA A 312 5.06 -1.66 -1.22
C ALA A 312 5.58 -1.42 0.21
N LEU A 313 6.51 -0.48 0.38
CA LEU A 313 6.99 -0.08 1.71
C LEU A 313 5.89 0.56 2.56
N GLY A 314 5.08 1.44 1.97
CA GLY A 314 3.91 2.01 2.63
C GLY A 314 2.90 0.94 3.05
N ALA A 315 2.56 0.03 2.14
CA ALA A 315 1.66 -1.09 2.43
C ALA A 315 2.23 -2.01 3.52
N GLY A 316 3.53 -2.29 3.49
CA GLY A 316 4.24 -3.05 4.52
C GLY A 316 4.15 -2.41 5.90
N LEU A 317 4.31 -1.08 5.97
CA LEU A 317 4.17 -0.33 7.22
C LEU A 317 2.76 -0.46 7.79
N PHE A 318 1.72 -0.25 6.97
CA PHE A 318 0.34 -0.40 7.43
C PHE A 318 0.00 -1.84 7.81
N GLY A 319 0.44 -2.83 7.01
CA GLY A 319 0.26 -4.24 7.33
C GLY A 319 0.96 -4.64 8.63
N PHE A 320 2.13 -4.07 8.92
CA PHE A 320 2.84 -4.30 10.17
C PHE A 320 2.08 -3.74 11.38
N ILE A 321 1.53 -2.54 11.28
CA ILE A 321 0.74 -1.90 12.34
C ILE A 321 -0.57 -2.68 12.57
N ASP A 322 -1.26 -3.09 11.52
CA ASP A 322 -2.45 -3.93 11.64
C ASP A 322 -2.13 -5.29 12.28
N SER A 323 -0.99 -5.88 11.95
CA SER A 323 -0.54 -7.14 12.54
C SER A 323 -0.20 -6.98 14.03
N LEU A 324 0.44 -5.87 14.42
CA LEU A 324 0.70 -5.57 15.83
C LEU A 324 -0.60 -5.49 16.64
N LYS A 325 -1.62 -4.83 16.10
CA LYS A 325 -2.93 -4.76 16.72
C LYS A 325 -3.58 -6.13 16.94
N LEU A 326 -3.48 -7.01 15.94
CA LEU A 326 -4.17 -8.31 15.97
C LEU A 326 -3.44 -9.36 16.82
N ARG A 327 -2.11 -9.31 16.91
CA ARG A 327 -1.30 -10.36 17.54
C ARG A 327 -0.76 -9.99 18.92
N GLY A 328 -0.27 -8.78 19.09
CA GLY A 328 0.43 -8.37 20.31
C GLY A 328 -0.33 -7.34 21.15
N GLY A 329 -1.45 -6.84 20.65
CA GLY A 329 -2.31 -5.94 21.38
C GLY A 329 -1.59 -4.75 22.04
N ALA A 330 -1.94 -4.51 23.28
CA ALA A 330 -1.48 -3.35 24.05
C ALA A 330 0.04 -3.34 24.32
N GLU A 331 0.66 -4.50 24.54
CA GLU A 331 2.10 -4.60 24.89
C GLU A 331 3.01 -4.23 23.70
N ASN A 332 2.72 -4.76 22.51
CA ASN A 332 3.51 -4.45 21.33
C ASN A 332 3.37 -2.99 20.91
N VAL A 333 2.16 -2.41 21.03
CA VAL A 333 1.95 -0.98 20.77
C VAL A 333 2.64 -0.13 21.84
N HIS A 334 2.68 -0.58 23.09
CA HIS A 334 3.44 0.05 24.16
C HIS A 334 4.96 0.09 23.84
N ALA A 335 5.54 -1.01 23.38
CA ALA A 335 6.92 -1.04 22.92
C ALA A 335 7.20 -0.10 21.73
N MET A 336 6.21 0.13 20.86
CA MET A 336 6.32 1.11 19.77
C MET A 336 6.42 2.55 20.28
N LEU A 337 5.85 2.89 21.45
CA LEU A 337 6.06 4.22 22.05
C LEU A 337 7.54 4.48 22.32
N LEU A 338 8.24 3.48 22.86
CA LEU A 338 9.70 3.55 23.10
C LEU A 338 10.46 3.68 21.78
N LEU A 339 10.09 2.91 20.75
CA LEU A 339 10.72 2.99 19.43
C LEU A 339 10.60 4.40 18.84
N ILE A 340 9.39 4.96 18.87
CA ILE A 340 9.11 6.31 18.35
C ILE A 340 9.85 7.36 19.18
N ALA A 341 9.89 7.23 20.50
CA ALA A 341 10.64 8.12 21.36
C ALA A 341 12.14 8.15 21.01
N ILE A 342 12.77 6.97 20.83
CA ILE A 342 14.18 6.87 20.44
C ILE A 342 14.40 7.49 19.04
N LEU A 343 13.53 7.20 18.07
CA LEU A 343 13.60 7.81 16.74
C LEU A 343 13.52 9.34 16.80
N LEU A 344 12.64 9.90 17.63
CA LEU A 344 12.51 11.34 17.83
C LEU A 344 13.75 11.94 18.49
N VAL A 345 14.40 11.22 19.41
CA VAL A 345 15.70 11.64 19.98
C VAL A 345 16.76 11.72 18.88
N LEU A 346 16.85 10.71 18.01
CA LEU A 346 17.79 10.72 16.88
C LEU A 346 17.51 11.87 15.90
N VAL A 347 16.21 12.13 15.61
CA VAL A 347 15.77 13.26 14.78
C VAL A 347 16.13 14.60 15.44
N THR A 348 15.94 14.72 16.74
CA THR A 348 16.31 15.92 17.52
C THR A 348 17.82 16.17 17.43
N ALA A 349 18.65 15.16 17.64
CA ALA A 349 20.10 15.26 17.52
C ALA A 349 20.53 15.71 16.10
N TRP A 350 19.89 15.13 15.06
CA TRP A 350 20.14 15.52 13.68
C TRP A 350 19.70 16.97 13.37
N GLN A 351 18.56 17.41 13.91
CA GLN A 351 18.07 18.77 13.73
C GLN A 351 18.96 19.79 14.45
N LEU A 352 19.47 19.46 15.66
CA LEU A 352 20.46 20.27 16.38
C LEU A 352 21.75 20.41 15.56
N TYR A 353 22.25 19.31 15.01
CA TYR A 353 23.41 19.35 14.09
C TYR A 353 23.17 20.25 12.88
N LYS A 354 21.93 20.30 12.35
CA LYS A 354 21.50 21.18 11.25
C LYS A 354 21.16 22.61 11.73
N LYS A 355 21.34 22.95 13.00
CA LYS A 355 21.00 24.25 13.61
C LYS A 355 19.52 24.66 13.48
N LYS A 356 18.62 23.69 13.42
CA LYS A 356 17.17 23.90 13.33
C LYS A 356 16.53 23.83 14.72
N TYR A 357 16.83 24.78 15.58
CA TYR A 357 16.53 24.75 17.01
C TYR A 357 15.04 24.63 17.34
N LEU A 358 14.14 25.34 16.63
CA LEU A 358 12.69 25.25 16.87
C LEU A 358 12.16 23.83 16.59
N GLN A 359 12.58 23.23 15.45
CA GLN A 359 12.16 21.87 15.09
C GLN A 359 12.74 20.85 16.08
N ALA A 360 14.00 21.04 16.51
CA ALA A 360 14.62 20.21 17.53
C ALA A 360 13.90 20.31 18.88
N GLY A 361 13.47 21.49 19.27
CA GLY A 361 12.66 21.67 20.49
C GLY A 361 11.33 20.93 20.42
N ILE A 362 10.60 21.03 19.30
CA ILE A 362 9.33 20.33 19.09
C ILE A 362 9.53 18.81 19.16
N SER A 363 10.50 18.27 18.41
CA SER A 363 10.76 16.82 18.43
C SER A 363 11.24 16.31 19.79
N ALA A 364 12.03 17.10 20.52
CA ALA A 364 12.44 16.77 21.88
C ALA A 364 11.25 16.69 22.86
N VAL A 365 10.34 17.65 22.82
CA VAL A 365 9.13 17.62 23.65
C VAL A 365 8.31 16.38 23.37
N PHE A 366 8.05 16.04 22.11
CA PHE A 366 7.32 14.81 21.76
C PHE A 366 8.07 13.54 22.19
N ALA A 367 9.40 13.52 22.06
CA ALA A 367 10.21 12.39 22.53
C ALA A 367 10.05 12.16 24.03
N VAL A 368 10.12 13.25 24.82
CA VAL A 368 9.94 13.19 26.28
C VAL A 368 8.53 12.77 26.66
N LEU A 369 7.49 13.31 26.00
CA LEU A 369 6.10 12.95 26.29
C LEU A 369 5.84 11.45 26.02
N LEU A 370 6.33 10.92 24.90
CA LEU A 370 6.16 9.50 24.56
C LEU A 370 6.99 8.59 25.50
N PHE A 371 8.19 9.02 25.88
CA PHE A 371 9.00 8.28 26.82
C PHE A 371 8.38 8.27 28.23
N VAL A 372 7.85 9.39 28.71
CA VAL A 372 7.13 9.49 29.99
C VAL A 372 5.88 8.61 29.96
N TRP A 373 5.12 8.63 28.86
CA TRP A 373 3.97 7.72 28.73
C TRP A 373 4.42 6.25 28.80
N TYR A 374 5.46 5.87 28.05
CA TYR A 374 6.04 4.52 28.14
C TYR A 374 6.48 4.17 29.56
N ALA A 375 7.14 5.07 30.28
CA ALA A 375 7.68 4.80 31.60
C ALA A 375 6.62 4.76 32.73
N LEU A 376 5.47 5.44 32.55
CA LEU A 376 4.40 5.50 33.53
C LEU A 376 3.27 4.49 33.31
N THR A 377 3.28 3.75 32.21
CA THR A 377 2.24 2.76 31.87
C THR A 377 2.87 1.43 31.49
N ASP A 378 2.17 0.33 31.75
CA ASP A 378 2.59 -1.03 31.35
C ASP A 378 1.94 -1.46 30.02
N SER A 379 0.91 -0.76 29.59
CA SER A 379 0.17 -1.07 28.36
C SER A 379 -0.52 0.16 27.78
N VAL A 380 -0.83 0.10 26.49
CA VAL A 380 -1.62 1.14 25.80
C VAL A 380 -3.10 0.77 25.82
N PRO A 381 -4.04 1.67 26.22
CA PRO A 381 -5.47 1.40 26.13
C PRO A 381 -5.91 0.98 24.72
N SER A 382 -6.85 0.02 24.63
CA SER A 382 -7.29 -0.58 23.36
C SER A 382 -7.76 0.45 22.33
N GLN A 383 -8.38 1.54 22.80
CA GLN A 383 -8.84 2.63 21.93
C GLN A 383 -7.70 3.29 21.13
N PHE A 384 -6.51 3.43 21.73
CA PHE A 384 -5.33 3.97 21.06
C PHE A 384 -4.69 2.94 20.14
N VAL A 385 -4.75 1.65 20.49
CA VAL A 385 -4.32 0.54 19.61
C VAL A 385 -5.16 0.54 18.34
N ASP A 386 -6.48 0.72 18.48
CA ASP A 386 -7.40 0.80 17.34
C ASP A 386 -7.14 2.02 16.46
N ALA A 387 -6.72 3.13 17.04
CA ALA A 387 -6.40 4.36 16.32
C ALA A 387 -5.00 4.35 15.65
N ALA A 388 -4.11 3.40 16.00
CA ALA A 388 -2.72 3.39 15.52
C ALA A 388 -2.55 3.47 13.99
N PRO A 389 -3.31 2.76 13.13
CA PRO A 389 -3.21 2.90 11.67
C PRO A 389 -3.54 4.32 11.18
N TYR A 390 -4.55 4.95 11.77
CA TYR A 390 -4.98 6.31 11.39
C TYR A 390 -3.96 7.36 11.81
N VAL A 391 -3.43 7.25 13.04
CA VAL A 391 -2.35 8.13 13.54
C VAL A 391 -1.12 7.99 12.67
N THR A 392 -0.74 6.76 12.30
CA THR A 392 0.38 6.50 11.39
C THR A 392 0.15 7.15 10.02
N THR A 393 -1.06 7.04 9.48
CA THR A 393 -1.41 7.71 8.21
C THR A 393 -1.18 9.21 8.29
N LEU A 394 -1.67 9.86 9.34
CA LEU A 394 -1.49 11.31 9.54
C LEU A 394 -0.01 11.68 9.70
N LEU A 395 0.76 10.92 10.48
CA LEU A 395 2.19 11.16 10.66
C LEU A 395 2.98 11.01 9.36
N VAL A 396 2.73 9.95 8.61
CA VAL A 396 3.41 9.72 7.33
C VAL A 396 3.02 10.78 6.30
N LEU A 397 1.74 11.20 6.24
CA LEU A 397 1.31 12.33 5.41
C LEU A 397 2.05 13.63 5.78
N ALA A 398 2.10 13.97 7.05
CA ALA A 398 2.78 15.17 7.52
C ALA A 398 4.28 15.18 7.17
N LEU A 399 4.94 14.03 7.23
CA LEU A 399 6.37 13.89 6.92
C LEU A 399 6.63 13.82 5.41
N SER A 400 5.75 13.23 4.63
CA SER A 400 5.91 12.97 3.19
C SER A 400 5.49 14.15 2.31
N ALA A 401 4.64 15.06 2.79
CA ALA A 401 4.00 16.13 2.03
C ALA A 401 4.97 17.10 1.30
N GLN A 402 6.24 17.13 1.63
CA GLN A 402 7.17 18.17 1.16
C GLN A 402 7.73 17.99 -0.26
N ARG A 403 7.59 16.80 -0.93
CA ARG A 403 8.20 16.55 -2.25
C ARG A 403 7.45 15.49 -3.08
N LEU A 404 6.14 15.58 -3.15
CA LEU A 404 5.33 14.66 -3.93
C LEU A 404 5.57 14.85 -5.44
N ARG A 405 5.66 13.73 -6.17
CA ARG A 405 5.85 13.67 -7.63
C ARG A 405 4.62 13.08 -8.31
N MET A 406 3.48 13.68 -8.03
CA MET A 406 2.24 13.38 -8.71
C MET A 406 2.37 13.69 -10.22
N PRO A 407 1.78 12.89 -11.12
CA PRO A 407 1.73 13.23 -12.54
C PRO A 407 1.02 14.57 -12.75
N LYS A 408 1.52 15.38 -13.70
CA LYS A 408 1.06 16.79 -13.84
C LYS A 408 -0.39 16.92 -14.30
N ALA A 409 -0.87 16.00 -15.14
CA ALA A 409 -2.24 16.01 -15.66
C ALA A 409 -3.14 15.02 -14.91
N ASP A 410 -2.75 14.62 -13.69
CA ASP A 410 -3.57 13.70 -12.89
C ASP A 410 -4.86 14.38 -12.44
N GLY A 411 -6.00 13.68 -12.62
CA GLY A 411 -7.32 14.22 -12.34
C GLY A 411 -7.84 15.27 -13.33
N MET A 412 -7.04 15.65 -14.33
CA MET A 412 -7.46 16.66 -15.31
C MET A 412 -8.31 16.03 -16.43
N PRO A 413 -9.46 16.64 -16.79
CA PRO A 413 -10.25 16.20 -17.93
C PRO A 413 -9.45 16.37 -19.23
N TYR A 414 -9.58 15.38 -20.12
CA TYR A 414 -8.93 15.40 -21.42
C TYR A 414 -9.95 15.16 -22.52
N ARG A 415 -9.93 15.98 -23.57
CA ARG A 415 -10.70 15.81 -24.80
C ARG A 415 -9.77 15.76 -25.99
N LYS A 416 -10.04 14.85 -26.93
CA LYS A 416 -9.28 14.70 -28.16
C LYS A 416 -9.36 15.99 -29.01
N GLY A 417 -8.22 16.46 -29.52
CA GLY A 417 -8.15 17.61 -30.36
C GLY A 417 -8.09 18.97 -29.66
N GLN A 418 -7.95 19.04 -28.35
CA GLN A 418 -7.80 20.32 -27.60
C GLN A 418 -6.46 21.05 -27.88
N GLY A 419 -5.51 20.41 -28.52
CA GLY A 419 -4.19 20.96 -28.85
C GLY A 419 -4.08 21.54 -30.26
N LYS A 420 -5.21 21.71 -30.96
CA LYS A 420 -5.25 22.33 -32.31
C LYS A 420 -5.60 23.81 -32.22
#